data_26bf78c1d0b497e05ed8677b0683b4e9
#
_entry.id   26bf78c1d0b497e05ed8677b0683b4e9
#
_cell.length_a   1.000
_cell.length_b   1.000
_cell.length_c   1.000
_cell.angle_alpha   90.00
_cell.angle_beta   90.00
_cell.angle_gamma   90.00
#
_symmetry.space_group_name_H-M   'P 1'
#
loop_
_entity.id
_entity.type
_entity.pdbx_description
1 polymer ?
#
loop_
_entity_poly.entity_id
_entity_poly.type
_entity_poly.pdbx_seq_one_letter_code
_entity_poly.pdbx_strand_id
1 'polypeptide(L)'
;LSFCERVSVPAGEILWTEGYSENYAAFILDGKLGIKKETEFSGKNVVIGVYTAGAVVGELCLLTDKPRSVSAEVIDPVDMVVLHSRKFEELIEQHPKVGLRLLKHIFLSTSKRLSKSYERIASIF
;
A
#
# COMPACT_ATOMS: atom_id res chain seq x y z
N LEU A 1 -0.99 17.61 8.40
CA LEU A 1 -1.26 16.81 9.54
C LEU A 1 -2.73 16.43 9.68
N SER A 2 -3.65 17.36 9.34
CA SER A 2 -5.06 17.03 9.25
C SER A 2 -5.40 16.20 8.00
N PHE A 3 -4.44 15.98 7.11
CA PHE A 3 -4.64 15.20 5.89
C PHE A 3 -4.44 13.71 6.10
N CYS A 4 -3.73 13.32 7.14
CA CYS A 4 -3.39 11.93 7.43
C CYS A 4 -3.92 11.50 8.80
N GLU A 5 -4.08 10.19 8.96
CA GLU A 5 -4.53 9.59 10.21
C GLU A 5 -3.60 8.45 10.60
N ARG A 6 -3.21 8.40 11.87
CA ARG A 6 -2.41 7.29 12.40
C ARG A 6 -3.32 6.22 12.94
N VAL A 7 -3.09 4.98 12.51
CA VAL A 7 -3.93 3.83 12.86
C VAL A 7 -3.04 2.66 13.27
N SER A 8 -3.47 1.94 14.31
CA SER A 8 -2.84 0.70 14.75
C SER A 8 -3.82 -0.44 14.57
N VAL A 9 -3.36 -1.53 13.96
CA VAL A 9 -4.21 -2.68 13.64
C VAL A 9 -3.55 -3.95 14.16
N PRO A 10 -4.31 -4.80 14.89
CA PRO A 10 -3.77 -6.04 15.44
C PRO A 10 -3.53 -7.10 14.36
N ALA A 11 -2.68 -8.08 14.68
CA ALA A 11 -2.41 -9.21 13.80
C ALA A 11 -3.69 -9.97 13.46
N GLY A 12 -3.77 -10.47 12.24
CA GLY A 12 -4.89 -11.28 11.77
C GLY A 12 -6.01 -10.50 11.10
N GLU A 13 -6.03 -9.18 11.22
CA GLU A 13 -7.05 -8.39 10.54
C GLU A 13 -6.74 -8.21 9.06
N ILE A 14 -7.80 -8.19 8.25
CA ILE A 14 -7.71 -7.90 6.83
C ILE A 14 -7.98 -6.42 6.66
N LEU A 15 -7.01 -5.68 6.09
CA LEU A 15 -7.16 -4.25 5.85
C LEU A 15 -8.07 -3.99 4.66
N TRP A 16 -7.87 -4.74 3.58
CA TRP A 16 -8.74 -4.69 2.41
C TRP A 16 -8.66 -6.00 1.63
N THR A 17 -9.66 -6.22 0.81
CA THR A 17 -9.81 -7.42 0.00
C THR A 17 -9.69 -7.07 -1.49
N GLU A 18 -9.04 -7.92 -2.24
CA GLU A 18 -8.92 -7.80 -3.69
C GLU A 18 -10.31 -7.64 -4.33
N GLY A 19 -10.42 -6.73 -5.28
CA GLY A 19 -11.65 -6.45 -5.99
C GLY A 19 -12.56 -5.43 -5.34
N TYR A 20 -12.32 -5.07 -4.08
CA TYR A 20 -13.11 -4.07 -3.37
C TYR A 20 -12.49 -2.69 -3.55
N SER A 21 -13.32 -1.66 -3.52
CA SER A 21 -12.87 -0.28 -3.65
C SER A 21 -12.59 0.31 -2.28
N GLU A 22 -11.32 0.53 -2.01
CA GLU A 22 -10.85 1.21 -0.81
C GLU A 22 -10.01 2.40 -1.25
N ASN A 23 -10.22 3.55 -0.65
CA ASN A 23 -9.71 4.82 -1.15
C ASN A 23 -8.62 5.41 -0.27
N TYR A 24 -7.70 4.60 0.22
CA TYR A 24 -6.58 5.10 1.01
C TYR A 24 -5.28 4.36 0.71
N ALA A 25 -4.17 5.07 0.90
CA ALA A 25 -2.83 4.49 0.91
C ALA A 25 -2.36 4.38 2.34
N ALA A 26 -1.57 3.36 2.65
CA ALA A 26 -1.01 3.14 3.98
C ALA A 26 0.51 3.25 3.94
N PHE A 27 1.06 4.03 4.87
CA PHE A 27 2.50 4.18 5.09
C PHE A 27 2.85 3.41 6.37
N ILE A 28 3.60 2.34 6.24
CA ILE A 28 3.88 1.46 7.37
C ILE A 28 5.00 2.04 8.22
N LEU A 29 4.70 2.26 9.51
CA LEU A 29 5.68 2.75 10.49
C LEU A 29 6.34 1.60 11.23
N ASP A 30 5.58 0.54 11.51
CA ASP A 30 6.06 -0.64 12.22
C ASP A 30 5.14 -1.82 11.93
N GLY A 31 5.67 -3.04 12.07
CA GLY A 31 4.91 -4.26 11.88
C GLY A 31 5.10 -4.89 10.52
N LYS A 32 4.24 -5.86 10.19
CA LYS A 32 4.30 -6.60 8.92
C LYS A 32 2.94 -6.74 8.30
N LEU A 33 2.86 -6.45 7.01
CA LEU A 33 1.66 -6.56 6.21
C LEU A 33 1.90 -7.58 5.09
N GLY A 34 1.06 -8.59 5.00
CA GLY A 34 1.11 -9.58 3.93
C GLY A 34 0.21 -9.17 2.78
N ILE A 35 0.74 -9.23 1.57
CA ILE A 35 0.00 -8.93 0.35
C ILE A 35 -0.33 -10.24 -0.33
N LYS A 36 -1.62 -10.48 -0.58
CA LYS A 36 -2.13 -11.72 -1.15
C LYS A 36 -2.79 -11.46 -2.49
N LYS A 37 -2.58 -12.39 -3.41
CA LYS A 37 -3.21 -12.37 -4.73
C LYS A 37 -3.99 -13.65 -4.94
N GLU A 38 -5.21 -13.54 -5.45
CA GLU A 38 -6.00 -14.70 -5.83
C GLU A 38 -5.36 -15.36 -7.06
N THR A 39 -5.27 -16.70 -7.02
CA THR A 39 -4.75 -17.48 -8.14
C THR A 39 -5.87 -17.79 -9.13
N GLU A 40 -5.52 -18.41 -10.27
CA GLU A 40 -6.50 -18.88 -11.26
C GLU A 40 -7.45 -19.93 -10.66
N PHE A 41 -7.03 -20.61 -9.60
CA PHE A 41 -7.88 -21.55 -8.87
C PHE A 41 -8.71 -20.79 -7.85
N SER A 42 -10.01 -20.74 -8.06
CA SER A 42 -10.96 -20.04 -7.21
C SER A 42 -10.75 -20.38 -5.73
N GLY A 43 -10.71 -19.34 -4.89
CA GLY A 43 -10.57 -19.48 -3.45
C GLY A 43 -9.17 -19.69 -2.94
N LYS A 44 -8.16 -19.78 -3.81
CA LYS A 44 -6.76 -19.89 -3.40
C LYS A 44 -6.04 -18.57 -3.56
N ASN A 45 -5.44 -18.10 -2.46
CA ASN A 45 -4.62 -16.90 -2.43
C ASN A 45 -3.17 -17.28 -2.14
N VAL A 46 -2.25 -16.56 -2.77
CA VAL A 46 -0.81 -16.70 -2.49
C VAL A 46 -0.28 -15.39 -1.96
N VAL A 47 0.65 -15.49 -1.02
CA VAL A 47 1.36 -14.32 -0.50
C VAL A 47 2.42 -13.93 -1.52
N ILE A 48 2.28 -12.73 -2.10
CA ILE A 48 3.20 -12.22 -3.12
C ILE A 48 4.18 -11.20 -2.58
N GLY A 49 3.99 -10.76 -1.34
CA GLY A 49 4.90 -9.81 -0.71
C GLY A 49 4.61 -9.64 0.76
N VAL A 50 5.64 -9.25 1.48
CA VAL A 50 5.53 -8.85 2.88
C VAL A 50 6.17 -7.46 2.98
N TYR A 51 5.41 -6.51 3.49
CA TYR A 51 5.86 -5.13 3.60
C TYR A 51 6.03 -4.75 5.07
N THR A 52 7.10 -4.03 5.34
CA THR A 52 7.51 -3.62 6.69
C THR A 52 7.67 -2.10 6.76
N ALA A 53 8.25 -1.61 7.84
CA ALA A 53 8.45 -0.17 8.06
C ALA A 53 9.11 0.51 6.85
N GLY A 54 8.57 1.66 6.48
CA GLY A 54 9.01 2.44 5.33
C GLY A 54 8.29 2.14 4.02
N ALA A 55 7.51 1.06 3.95
CA ALA A 55 6.77 0.72 2.74
C ALA A 55 5.50 1.55 2.61
N VAL A 56 5.12 1.81 1.36
CA VAL A 56 3.83 2.41 1.00
C VAL A 56 3.00 1.35 0.30
N VAL A 57 1.77 1.18 0.72
CA VAL A 57 0.88 0.14 0.20
C VAL A 57 -0.45 0.75 -0.23
N GLY A 58 -0.99 0.27 -1.35
CA GLY A 58 -2.27 0.71 -1.85
C GLY A 58 -2.26 2.10 -2.46
N GLU A 59 -1.11 2.57 -2.91
CA GLU A 59 -0.89 3.93 -3.42
C GLU A 59 -1.62 4.23 -4.73
N LEU A 60 -1.98 3.20 -5.50
CA LEU A 60 -2.62 3.40 -6.79
C LEU A 60 -3.98 4.11 -6.66
N CYS A 61 -4.68 3.91 -5.56
CA CYS A 61 -5.97 4.55 -5.31
C CYS A 61 -5.88 6.08 -5.21
N LEU A 62 -4.68 6.62 -4.97
CA LEU A 62 -4.48 8.07 -4.92
C LEU A 62 -4.58 8.69 -6.30
N LEU A 63 -4.40 7.91 -7.36
CA LEU A 63 -4.38 8.37 -8.74
C LEU A 63 -5.54 7.83 -9.58
N THR A 64 -6.16 6.72 -9.18
CA THR A 64 -7.23 6.08 -9.94
C THR A 64 -8.33 5.57 -9.01
N ASP A 65 -9.50 5.32 -9.57
CA ASP A 65 -10.65 4.76 -8.83
C ASP A 65 -10.76 3.24 -9.00
N LYS A 66 -9.70 2.59 -9.42
CA LYS A 66 -9.71 1.15 -9.65
C LYS A 66 -9.83 0.38 -8.33
N PRO A 67 -10.53 -0.76 -8.33
CA PRO A 67 -10.57 -1.64 -7.16
C PRO A 67 -9.17 -2.12 -6.77
N ARG A 68 -9.04 -2.58 -5.53
CA ARG A 68 -7.79 -3.15 -5.04
C ARG A 68 -7.38 -4.33 -5.91
N SER A 69 -6.14 -4.34 -6.36
CA SER A 69 -5.59 -5.43 -7.17
C SER A 69 -5.09 -6.61 -6.33
N VAL A 70 -4.97 -6.42 -5.03
CA VAL A 70 -4.50 -7.41 -4.07
C VAL A 70 -5.24 -7.25 -2.75
N SER A 71 -5.18 -8.27 -1.90
CA SER A 71 -5.63 -8.20 -0.52
C SER A 71 -4.46 -7.88 0.40
N ALA A 72 -4.73 -7.25 1.53
CA ALA A 72 -3.73 -6.92 2.54
C ALA A 72 -4.18 -7.43 3.90
N GLU A 73 -3.34 -8.24 4.54
CA GLU A 73 -3.61 -8.84 5.84
C GLU A 73 -2.48 -8.53 6.80
N VAL A 74 -2.83 -8.19 8.03
CA VAL A 74 -1.84 -7.87 9.07
C VAL A 74 -1.23 -9.16 9.60
N ILE A 75 0.08 -9.32 9.42
CA ILE A 75 0.84 -10.48 9.93
C ILE A 75 1.29 -10.23 11.36
N ASP A 76 2.03 -9.16 11.58
CA ASP A 76 2.39 -8.66 12.91
C ASP A 76 1.68 -7.32 13.12
N PRO A 77 1.31 -6.96 14.36
CA PRO A 77 0.60 -5.71 14.60
C PRO A 77 1.23 -4.53 13.88
N VAL A 78 0.42 -3.80 13.13
CA VAL A 78 0.88 -2.71 12.26
C VAL A 78 0.51 -1.37 12.86
N ASP A 79 1.47 -0.46 12.85
CA ASP A 79 1.29 0.95 13.13
C ASP A 79 1.52 1.66 11.80
N MET A 80 0.56 2.42 11.32
CA MET A 80 0.61 3.01 9.99
C MET A 80 -0.05 4.39 9.94
N VAL A 81 0.31 5.14 8.92
CA VAL A 81 -0.33 6.40 8.59
C VAL A 81 -1.19 6.18 7.35
N VAL A 82 -2.43 6.58 7.41
CA VAL A 82 -3.40 6.41 6.33
C VAL A 82 -3.66 7.76 5.66
N LEU A 83 -3.65 7.75 4.35
CA LEU A 83 -3.97 8.92 3.53
C LEU A 83 -5.08 8.55 2.55
N HIS A 84 -6.27 9.13 2.74
CA HIS A 84 -7.39 8.94 1.84
C HIS A 84 -7.19 9.74 0.55
N SER A 85 -7.68 9.20 -0.56
CA SER A 85 -7.53 9.83 -1.88
C SER A 85 -8.09 11.26 -1.92
N ARG A 86 -9.23 11.49 -1.27
CA ARG A 86 -9.81 12.84 -1.19
C ARG A 86 -8.88 13.81 -0.47
N LYS A 87 -8.26 13.36 0.62
CA LYS A 87 -7.31 14.18 1.38
C LYS A 87 -6.04 14.44 0.59
N PHE A 88 -5.62 13.50 -0.22
CA PHE A 88 -4.48 13.68 -1.11
C PHE A 88 -4.76 14.78 -2.14
N GLU A 89 -5.96 14.78 -2.73
CA GLU A 89 -6.36 15.82 -3.67
C GLU A 89 -6.41 17.20 -3.00
N GLU A 90 -6.97 17.28 -1.78
CA GLU A 90 -6.97 18.51 -1.01
C GLU A 90 -5.55 19.00 -0.72
N LEU A 91 -4.65 18.07 -0.38
CA LEU A 91 -3.25 18.38 -0.12
C LEU A 91 -2.58 19.00 -1.35
N ILE A 92 -2.81 18.43 -2.53
CA ILE A 92 -2.27 18.93 -3.79
C ILE A 92 -2.80 20.33 -4.08
N GLU A 93 -4.09 20.58 -3.85
CA GLU A 93 -4.69 21.89 -4.08
C GLU A 93 -4.18 22.95 -3.12
N GLN A 94 -4.08 22.61 -1.83
CA GLN A 94 -3.73 23.58 -0.79
C GLN A 94 -2.21 23.73 -0.61
N HIS A 95 -1.47 22.65 -0.81
CA HIS A 95 -0.03 22.60 -0.59
C HIS A 95 0.65 21.82 -1.72
N PRO A 96 0.68 22.36 -2.94
CA PRO A 96 1.18 21.62 -4.11
C PRO A 96 2.63 21.16 -3.98
N LYS A 97 3.48 21.93 -3.30
CA LYS A 97 4.88 21.52 -3.11
C LYS A 97 4.99 20.30 -2.20
N VAL A 98 4.18 20.24 -1.15
CA VAL A 98 4.15 19.09 -0.23
C VAL A 98 3.56 17.88 -0.94
N GLY A 99 2.48 18.08 -1.69
CA GLY A 99 1.86 17.03 -2.48
C GLY A 99 2.83 16.42 -3.50
N LEU A 100 3.61 17.28 -4.16
CA LEU A 100 4.61 16.81 -5.12
C LEU A 100 5.73 16.00 -4.45
N ARG A 101 6.21 16.45 -3.29
CA ARG A 101 7.22 15.70 -2.53
C ARG A 101 6.71 14.33 -2.12
N LEU A 102 5.48 14.27 -1.65
CA LEU A 102 4.84 13.01 -1.27
C LEU A 102 4.73 12.08 -2.46
N LEU A 103 4.27 12.59 -3.60
CA LEU A 103 4.15 11.82 -4.83
C LEU A 103 5.50 11.27 -5.28
N LYS A 104 6.56 12.06 -5.23
CA LYS A 104 7.92 11.61 -5.55
C LYS A 104 8.39 10.51 -4.61
N HIS A 105 8.10 10.63 -3.33
CA HIS A 105 8.45 9.61 -2.34
C HIS A 105 7.72 8.30 -2.62
N ILE A 106 6.44 8.35 -2.92
CA ILE A 106 5.62 7.18 -3.27
C ILE A 106 6.17 6.51 -4.53
N PHE A 107 6.46 7.31 -5.56
CA PHE A 107 7.02 6.81 -6.81
C PHE A 107 8.35 6.09 -6.59
N LEU A 108 9.24 6.70 -5.79
CA LEU A 108 10.55 6.10 -5.50
C LEU A 108 10.40 4.78 -4.75
N SER A 109 9.53 4.72 -3.75
CA SER A 109 9.26 3.52 -2.98
C SER A 109 8.74 2.39 -3.86
N THR A 110 7.79 2.69 -4.73
CA THR A 110 7.20 1.73 -5.66
C THR A 110 8.22 1.25 -6.69
N SER A 111 9.05 2.15 -7.19
CA SER A 111 10.12 1.81 -8.14
C SER A 111 11.16 0.88 -7.53
N LYS A 112 11.53 1.10 -6.28
CA LYS A 112 12.46 0.21 -5.56
C LYS A 112 11.89 -1.19 -5.40
N ARG A 113 10.61 -1.31 -5.08
CA ARG A 113 9.94 -2.62 -4.99
C ARG A 113 9.96 -3.34 -6.32
N LEU A 114 9.67 -2.63 -7.41
CA LEU A 114 9.67 -3.21 -8.74
C LEU A 114 11.06 -3.70 -9.12
N SER A 115 12.11 -2.92 -8.84
CA SER A 115 13.49 -3.32 -9.08
C SER A 115 13.86 -4.59 -8.33
N LYS A 116 13.46 -4.70 -7.06
CA LYS A 116 13.68 -5.90 -6.26
C LYS A 116 12.97 -7.13 -6.84
N SER A 117 11.78 -6.93 -7.39
CA SER A 117 11.03 -8.01 -8.06
C SER A 117 11.78 -8.50 -9.30
N TYR A 118 12.34 -7.60 -10.09
CA TYR A 118 13.15 -7.95 -11.25
C TYR A 118 14.40 -8.75 -10.84
N GLU A 119 15.09 -8.31 -9.78
CA GLU A 119 16.26 -9.03 -9.27
C GLU A 119 15.92 -10.45 -8.83
N ARG A 120 14.79 -10.64 -8.17
CA ARG A 120 14.33 -11.97 -7.75
C ARG A 120 14.03 -12.86 -8.93
N ILE A 121 13.39 -12.33 -9.97
CA ILE A 121 13.12 -13.08 -11.20
C ILE A 121 14.43 -13.46 -11.89
N ALA A 122 15.34 -12.52 -12.01
CA ALA A 122 16.64 -12.76 -12.66
C ALA A 122 17.45 -13.81 -11.91
N SER A 123 17.35 -13.88 -10.58
CA SER A 123 18.09 -14.85 -9.77
C SER A 123 17.63 -16.30 -9.98
N ILE A 124 16.45 -16.51 -10.57
CA ILE A 124 15.94 -17.84 -10.89
C ILE A 124 16.59 -18.38 -12.18
N PHE A 125 17.01 -17.52 -13.04
CA PHE A 125 17.63 -17.86 -14.33
C PHE A 125 19.13 -17.64 -14.29
#